data_4943656643c63d2c58c617dc565c2838
#
_entry.id   4943656643c63d2c58c617dc565c2838
#
_cell.length_a   1.000
_cell.length_b   1.000
_cell.length_c   1.000
_cell.angle_alpha   90.00
_cell.angle_beta   90.00
_cell.angle_gamma   90.00
#
_symmetry.space_group_name_H-M   'P 1'
#
loop_
_entity.id
_entity.type
_entity.pdbx_description
1 polymer ?
#
loop_
_entity_poly.entity_id
_entity_poly.type
_entity_poly.pdbx_seq_one_letter_code
_entity_poly.pdbx_strand_id
1 'polypeptide(L)'
;VVPTTLLALQHSRTFKSRFSIFNTSVATLSRFTSLKEKKQILEGLKNGDIQILIATHSLFKKDIEFNNLGTLVIDEEQKFGVDQKEFLINKHPHIHLFSLSATPIPRTLQMSLLGLKDLSVIGTPPSNRICIRTYVQKYEQVSFLTAITNEISRGGQVFIVVPRISNIPFVENELKKLQLDISYGVGHSKMKEKEIEDVFLSFTNGDIQCLISTNII
;
A
#
# COMPACT_ATOMS: atom_id res chain seq x y z
N VAL A 1 9.48 -5.40 -3.02
CA VAL A 1 9.59 -3.98 -2.62
C VAL A 1 8.32 -3.26 -3.00
N VAL A 2 7.83 -2.37 -2.13
CA VAL A 2 6.56 -1.64 -2.30
C VAL A 2 6.75 -0.15 -1.95
N PRO A 3 5.97 0.77 -2.57
CA PRO A 3 6.18 2.20 -2.38
C PRO A 3 5.68 2.74 -1.02
N THR A 4 4.71 2.08 -0.40
CA THR A 4 4.08 2.57 0.83
C THR A 4 4.13 1.54 1.95
N THR A 5 4.09 2.01 3.18
CA THR A 5 4.05 1.14 4.37
C THR A 5 2.77 0.33 4.45
N LEU A 6 1.65 0.90 3.99
CA LEU A 6 0.38 0.19 3.96
C LEU A 6 0.43 -1.03 3.03
N LEU A 7 0.99 -0.88 1.82
CA LEU A 7 1.23 -2.00 0.91
C LEU A 7 2.20 -3.02 1.52
N ALA A 8 3.24 -2.57 2.23
CA ALA A 8 4.16 -3.48 2.91
C ALA A 8 3.45 -4.35 3.94
N LEU A 9 2.53 -3.78 4.73
CA LEU A 9 1.72 -4.51 5.69
C LEU A 9 0.74 -5.48 5.03
N GLN A 10 0.07 -5.05 3.96
CA GLN A 10 -0.85 -5.88 3.19
C GLN A 10 -0.12 -7.10 2.61
N HIS A 11 1.00 -6.88 1.93
CA HIS A 11 1.82 -7.97 1.40
C HIS A 11 2.36 -8.87 2.51
N SER A 12 2.79 -8.29 3.64
CA SER A 12 3.27 -9.06 4.79
C SER A 12 2.20 -10.03 5.31
N ARG A 13 0.97 -9.56 5.49
CA ARG A 13 -0.17 -10.40 5.89
C ARG A 13 -0.42 -11.52 4.88
N THR A 14 -0.47 -11.17 3.60
CA THR A 14 -0.70 -12.13 2.51
C THR A 14 0.39 -13.19 2.43
N PHE A 15 1.66 -12.79 2.47
CA PHE A 15 2.78 -13.73 2.39
C PHE A 15 2.85 -14.61 3.64
N LYS A 16 2.74 -14.05 4.84
CA LYS A 16 2.69 -14.85 6.07
C LYS A 16 1.58 -15.89 6.05
N SER A 17 0.38 -15.51 5.60
CA SER A 17 -0.75 -16.45 5.47
C SER A 17 -0.48 -17.54 4.43
N ARG A 18 -0.01 -17.18 3.25
CA ARG A 18 0.23 -18.14 2.16
C ARG A 18 1.41 -19.07 2.42
N PHE A 19 2.44 -18.58 3.08
CA PHE A 19 3.65 -19.35 3.39
C PHE A 19 3.62 -19.98 4.79
N SER A 20 2.52 -19.88 5.52
CA SER A 20 2.38 -20.47 6.86
C SER A 20 2.55 -21.99 6.91
N ILE A 21 2.23 -22.68 5.81
CA ILE A 21 2.40 -24.14 5.67
C ILE A 21 3.85 -24.54 5.34
N PHE A 22 4.66 -23.60 4.91
CA PHE A 22 6.08 -23.78 4.63
C PHE A 22 6.87 -23.16 5.78
N ASN A 23 7.89 -23.78 6.25
CA ASN A 23 8.73 -23.23 7.32
C ASN A 23 9.57 -22.02 6.82
N THR A 24 8.87 -21.00 6.29
CA THR A 24 9.46 -19.86 5.61
C THR A 24 9.38 -18.61 6.50
N SER A 25 10.52 -18.02 6.78
CA SER A 25 10.61 -16.78 7.55
C SER A 25 10.32 -15.56 6.68
N VAL A 26 9.24 -14.82 7.04
CA VAL A 26 8.82 -13.60 6.35
C VAL A 26 9.01 -12.40 7.27
N ALA A 27 9.88 -11.47 6.89
CA ALA A 27 10.13 -10.23 7.61
C ALA A 27 9.60 -9.00 6.86
N THR A 28 9.36 -7.92 7.61
CA THR A 28 8.91 -6.65 7.02
C THR A 28 9.83 -5.53 7.49
N LEU A 29 10.38 -4.79 6.54
CA LEU A 29 11.26 -3.64 6.81
C LEU A 29 10.61 -2.37 6.27
N SER A 30 10.07 -1.58 7.19
CA SER A 30 9.44 -0.30 6.91
C SER A 30 9.87 0.74 7.94
N ARG A 31 9.34 1.94 7.85
CA ARG A 31 9.62 2.97 8.87
C ARG A 31 9.03 2.64 10.25
N PHE A 32 8.04 1.75 10.34
CA PHE A 32 7.50 1.28 11.62
C PHE A 32 8.36 0.22 12.30
N THR A 33 9.32 -0.33 11.58
CA THR A 33 10.24 -1.31 12.15
C THR A 33 11.14 -0.64 13.18
N SER A 34 11.05 -1.07 14.43
CA SER A 34 11.86 -0.54 15.52
C SER A 34 13.37 -0.76 15.24
N LEU A 35 14.22 0.04 15.87
CA LEU A 35 15.67 -0.10 15.69
C LEU A 35 16.19 -1.49 16.11
N LYS A 36 15.58 -2.10 17.13
CA LYS A 36 15.92 -3.45 17.59
C LYS A 36 15.51 -4.49 16.54
N GLU A 37 14.29 -4.45 16.07
CA GLU A 37 13.80 -5.36 15.03
C GLU A 37 14.58 -5.19 13.73
N LYS A 38 14.92 -3.95 13.36
CA LYS A 38 15.73 -3.68 12.18
C LYS A 38 17.07 -4.38 12.25
N LYS A 39 17.77 -4.32 13.40
CA LYS A 39 19.04 -5.04 13.57
C LYS A 39 18.86 -6.54 13.40
N GLN A 40 17.84 -7.13 14.03
CA GLN A 40 17.54 -8.55 13.90
C GLN A 40 17.23 -8.95 12.45
N ILE A 41 16.46 -8.13 11.73
CA ILE A 41 16.16 -8.37 10.31
C ILE A 41 17.46 -8.33 9.49
N LEU A 42 18.32 -7.33 9.69
CA LEU A 42 19.57 -7.20 8.94
C LEU A 42 20.52 -8.38 9.20
N GLU A 43 20.63 -8.83 10.45
CA GLU A 43 21.41 -10.02 10.81
C GLU A 43 20.82 -11.28 10.17
N GLY A 44 19.49 -11.47 10.25
CA GLY A 44 18.81 -12.61 9.65
C GLY A 44 18.91 -12.66 8.12
N LEU A 45 18.96 -11.50 7.45
CA LEU A 45 19.19 -11.42 5.99
C LEU A 45 20.64 -11.83 5.64
N LYS A 46 21.60 -11.37 6.42
CA LYS A 46 23.01 -11.69 6.24
C LYS A 46 23.30 -13.18 6.49
N ASN A 47 22.65 -13.76 7.47
CA ASN A 47 22.82 -15.18 7.82
C ASN A 47 22.00 -16.13 6.93
N GLY A 48 20.98 -15.62 6.23
CA GLY A 48 20.05 -16.42 5.43
C GLY A 48 18.85 -16.99 6.22
N ASP A 49 18.66 -16.53 7.46
CA ASP A 49 17.52 -16.96 8.30
C ASP A 49 16.19 -16.39 7.81
N ILE A 50 16.21 -15.27 7.08
CA ILE A 50 15.04 -14.64 6.47
C ILE A 50 15.03 -14.95 4.98
N GLN A 51 14.02 -15.71 4.55
CA GLN A 51 13.84 -16.09 3.15
C GLN A 51 13.03 -15.08 2.34
N ILE A 52 12.11 -14.37 2.98
CA ILE A 52 11.27 -13.37 2.30
C ILE A 52 11.33 -12.05 3.07
N LEU A 53 11.77 -11.00 2.39
CA LEU A 53 11.74 -9.64 2.92
C LEU A 53 10.74 -8.78 2.16
N ILE A 54 9.78 -8.19 2.86
CA ILE A 54 8.90 -7.16 2.33
C ILE A 54 9.39 -5.81 2.83
N ALA A 55 9.73 -4.91 1.91
CA ALA A 55 10.35 -3.64 2.31
C ALA A 55 9.82 -2.47 1.48
N THR A 56 9.85 -1.29 2.10
CA THR A 56 9.65 -0.02 1.39
C THR A 56 11.00 0.52 0.86
N HIS A 57 11.07 1.78 0.49
CA HIS A 57 12.29 2.47 0.06
C HIS A 57 13.49 2.32 1.03
N SER A 58 13.25 1.87 2.25
CA SER A 58 14.30 1.58 3.24
C SER A 58 15.29 0.51 2.78
N LEU A 59 14.91 -0.31 1.80
CA LEU A 59 15.77 -1.34 1.21
C LEU A 59 16.94 -0.78 0.40
N PHE A 60 16.79 0.41 -0.18
CA PHE A 60 17.82 1.02 -1.04
C PHE A 60 18.93 1.73 -0.25
N LYS A 61 19.02 1.50 1.06
CA LYS A 61 20.12 2.00 1.89
C LYS A 61 21.35 1.11 1.73
N LYS A 62 22.54 1.73 1.74
CA LYS A 62 23.82 1.06 1.40
C LYS A 62 24.23 -0.10 2.31
N ASP A 63 23.62 -0.23 3.50
CA ASP A 63 24.09 -1.10 4.57
C ASP A 63 23.34 -2.46 4.64
N ILE A 64 22.57 -2.82 3.61
CA ILE A 64 21.85 -4.09 3.61
C ILE A 64 22.65 -5.14 2.85
N GLU A 65 23.00 -6.18 3.56
CA GLU A 65 23.67 -7.37 3.01
C GLU A 65 22.70 -8.54 2.96
N PHE A 66 22.68 -9.23 1.84
CA PHE A 66 21.90 -10.46 1.64
C PHE A 66 22.87 -11.63 1.52
N ASN A 67 22.58 -12.74 2.18
CA ASN A 67 23.34 -13.97 2.03
C ASN A 67 23.26 -14.48 0.58
N ASN A 68 22.02 -14.65 0.09
CA ASN A 68 21.77 -15.13 -1.28
C ASN A 68 20.46 -14.53 -1.81
N LEU A 69 20.52 -13.36 -2.43
CA LEU A 69 19.37 -12.73 -3.06
C LEU A 69 19.13 -13.33 -4.45
N GLY A 70 18.10 -14.17 -4.60
CA GLY A 70 17.75 -14.81 -5.85
C GLY A 70 16.68 -14.07 -6.67
N THR A 71 15.74 -13.39 -5.99
CA THR A 71 14.60 -12.75 -6.66
C THR A 71 14.31 -11.38 -6.05
N LEU A 72 14.08 -10.39 -6.90
CA LEU A 72 13.62 -9.06 -6.53
C LEU A 72 12.27 -8.78 -7.22
N VAL A 73 11.24 -8.53 -6.43
CA VAL A 73 9.92 -8.13 -6.92
C VAL A 73 9.69 -6.67 -6.55
N ILE A 74 9.39 -5.82 -7.54
CA ILE A 74 9.08 -4.40 -7.37
C ILE A 74 7.62 -4.19 -7.76
N ASP A 75 6.78 -3.90 -6.78
CA ASP A 75 5.36 -3.57 -7.01
C ASP A 75 5.20 -2.06 -7.18
N GLU A 76 4.26 -1.64 -8.05
CA GLU A 76 4.08 -0.23 -8.44
C GLU A 76 5.40 0.41 -8.94
N GLU A 77 6.07 -0.27 -9.89
CA GLU A 77 7.40 0.09 -10.40
C GLU A 77 7.57 1.58 -10.73
N GLN A 78 6.50 2.23 -11.20
CA GLN A 78 6.48 3.65 -11.58
C GLN A 78 6.71 4.60 -10.38
N LYS A 79 6.55 4.12 -9.15
CA LYS A 79 6.78 4.90 -7.92
C LYS A 79 8.25 4.89 -7.48
N PHE A 80 9.11 4.14 -8.16
CA PHE A 80 10.54 4.04 -7.83
C PHE A 80 11.42 4.71 -8.88
N GLY A 81 12.42 5.44 -8.42
CA GLY A 81 13.44 6.05 -9.28
C GLY A 81 14.32 4.99 -9.98
N VAL A 82 14.90 5.38 -11.11
CA VAL A 82 15.80 4.50 -11.89
C VAL A 82 17.01 4.11 -11.06
N ASP A 83 17.66 5.08 -10.40
CA ASP A 83 18.88 4.86 -9.60
C ASP A 83 18.66 3.87 -8.45
N GLN A 84 17.47 3.89 -7.85
CA GLN A 84 17.11 2.96 -6.77
C GLN A 84 17.06 1.50 -7.26
N LYS A 85 16.49 1.30 -8.43
CA LYS A 85 16.39 -0.04 -9.04
C LYS A 85 17.76 -0.55 -9.47
N GLU A 86 18.53 0.29 -10.13
CA GLU A 86 19.88 -0.04 -10.62
C GLU A 86 20.84 -0.35 -9.47
N PHE A 87 20.70 0.30 -8.33
CA PHE A 87 21.55 0.01 -7.16
C PHE A 87 21.49 -1.45 -6.73
N LEU A 88 20.31 -2.06 -6.61
CA LEU A 88 20.16 -3.47 -6.22
C LEU A 88 20.55 -4.42 -7.35
N ILE A 89 20.22 -4.10 -8.59
CA ILE A 89 20.55 -4.93 -9.76
C ILE A 89 22.06 -4.98 -9.95
N ASN A 90 22.75 -3.86 -9.87
CA ASN A 90 24.19 -3.78 -10.03
C ASN A 90 24.94 -4.51 -8.90
N LYS A 91 24.39 -4.48 -7.68
CA LYS A 91 24.96 -5.21 -6.53
C LYS A 91 24.76 -6.72 -6.64
N HIS A 92 23.70 -7.16 -7.32
CA HIS A 92 23.30 -8.57 -7.46
C HIS A 92 22.95 -8.90 -8.92
N PRO A 93 23.93 -9.05 -9.83
CA PRO A 93 23.69 -9.15 -11.28
C PRO A 93 22.97 -10.43 -11.72
N HIS A 94 22.86 -11.43 -10.85
CA HIS A 94 22.24 -12.72 -11.17
C HIS A 94 20.81 -12.88 -10.62
N ILE A 95 20.20 -11.78 -10.11
CA ILE A 95 18.83 -11.85 -9.57
C ILE A 95 17.77 -11.92 -10.68
N HIS A 96 16.70 -12.65 -10.40
CA HIS A 96 15.50 -12.57 -11.20
C HIS A 96 14.70 -11.33 -10.78
N LEU A 97 14.47 -10.41 -11.73
CA LEU A 97 13.74 -9.17 -11.50
C LEU A 97 12.31 -9.26 -12.04
N PHE A 98 11.34 -9.06 -11.16
CA PHE A 98 9.92 -8.89 -11.51
C PHE A 98 9.47 -7.47 -11.19
N SER A 99 9.00 -6.76 -12.21
CA SER A 99 8.40 -5.42 -12.06
C SER A 99 6.90 -5.53 -12.31
N LEU A 100 6.11 -5.10 -11.34
CA LEU A 100 4.65 -5.11 -11.41
C LEU A 100 4.12 -3.68 -11.53
N SER A 101 3.12 -3.47 -12.37
CA SER A 101 2.45 -2.18 -12.52
C SER A 101 1.03 -2.36 -13.03
N ALA A 102 0.09 -1.63 -12.44
CA ALA A 102 -1.27 -1.51 -12.98
C ALA A 102 -1.34 -0.52 -14.16
N THR A 103 -0.37 0.44 -14.20
CA THR A 103 -0.29 1.50 -15.20
C THR A 103 1.13 1.55 -15.76
N PRO A 104 1.51 0.66 -16.70
CA PRO A 104 2.87 0.60 -17.19
C PRO A 104 3.28 1.93 -17.83
N ILE A 105 4.47 2.41 -17.47
CA ILE A 105 5.05 3.60 -18.07
C ILE A 105 5.40 3.29 -19.54
N PRO A 106 5.20 4.22 -20.47
CA PRO A 106 5.54 4.03 -21.90
C PRO A 106 6.95 3.49 -22.14
N ARG A 107 7.93 3.88 -21.30
CA ARG A 107 9.32 3.39 -21.39
C ARG A 107 9.44 1.88 -21.11
N THR A 108 8.78 1.38 -20.06
CA THR A 108 8.79 -0.06 -19.73
C THR A 108 8.11 -0.87 -20.83
N LEU A 109 6.99 -0.37 -21.33
CA LEU A 109 6.27 -0.97 -22.45
C LEU A 109 7.14 -0.94 -23.73
N GLN A 110 7.81 0.18 -24.01
CA GLN A 110 8.70 0.34 -25.15
C GLN A 110 9.89 -0.62 -25.08
N MET A 111 10.51 -0.82 -23.91
CA MET A 111 11.59 -1.79 -23.73
C MET A 111 11.13 -3.23 -23.96
N SER A 112 9.89 -3.56 -23.59
CA SER A 112 9.31 -4.88 -23.85
C SER A 112 9.02 -5.07 -25.34
N LEU A 113 8.49 -4.07 -26.02
CA LEU A 113 8.28 -4.10 -27.48
C LEU A 113 9.59 -4.25 -28.28
N LEU A 114 10.69 -3.76 -27.72
CA LEU A 114 12.04 -3.92 -28.30
C LEU A 114 12.70 -5.27 -27.95
N GLY A 115 12.00 -6.16 -27.23
CA GLY A 115 12.54 -7.46 -26.83
C GLY A 115 13.60 -7.41 -25.73
N LEU A 116 13.77 -6.26 -25.07
CA LEU A 116 14.75 -6.06 -23.99
C LEU A 116 14.26 -6.54 -22.63
N LYS A 117 12.93 -6.75 -22.47
CA LYS A 117 12.29 -7.30 -21.27
C LYS A 117 11.10 -8.15 -21.68
N ASP A 118 10.93 -9.28 -21.03
CA ASP A 118 9.71 -10.07 -21.15
C ASP A 118 8.52 -9.36 -20.50
N LEU A 119 7.36 -9.48 -21.12
CA LEU A 119 6.12 -8.90 -20.65
C LEU A 119 5.04 -9.96 -20.50
N SER A 120 4.44 -10.02 -19.33
CA SER A 120 3.24 -10.82 -19.07
C SER A 120 2.07 -9.93 -18.70
N VAL A 121 0.92 -10.13 -19.33
CA VAL A 121 -0.30 -9.37 -19.07
C VAL A 121 -1.30 -10.23 -18.31
N ILE A 122 -1.70 -9.78 -17.12
CA ILE A 122 -2.78 -10.37 -16.32
C ILE A 122 -4.06 -9.63 -16.67
N GLY A 123 -4.76 -10.07 -17.72
CA GLY A 123 -5.94 -9.37 -18.26
C GLY A 123 -7.29 -9.83 -17.67
N THR A 124 -7.32 -11.00 -17.02
CA THR A 124 -8.57 -11.54 -16.47
C THR A 124 -8.74 -11.12 -15.01
N PRO A 125 -9.80 -10.36 -14.67
CA PRO A 125 -10.06 -10.00 -13.29
C PRO A 125 -10.49 -11.23 -12.47
N PRO A 126 -10.34 -11.22 -11.13
CA PRO A 126 -10.87 -12.26 -10.27
C PRO A 126 -12.38 -12.43 -10.45
N SER A 127 -12.87 -13.66 -10.46
CA SER A 127 -14.29 -14.00 -10.68
C SER A 127 -15.24 -13.36 -9.65
N ASN A 128 -14.75 -13.09 -8.44
CA ASN A 128 -15.55 -12.52 -7.35
C ASN A 128 -15.53 -10.99 -7.29
N ARG A 129 -14.98 -10.32 -8.31
CA ARG A 129 -14.94 -8.85 -8.33
C ARG A 129 -16.31 -8.30 -8.70
N ILE A 130 -17.01 -7.74 -7.73
CA ILE A 130 -18.26 -7.01 -7.95
C ILE A 130 -17.95 -5.68 -8.63
N CYS A 131 -18.69 -5.33 -9.68
CA CYS A 131 -18.56 -4.05 -10.35
C CYS A 131 -18.93 -2.89 -9.41
N ILE A 132 -18.09 -1.85 -9.41
CA ILE A 132 -18.37 -0.62 -8.65
C ILE A 132 -19.51 0.12 -9.34
N ARG A 133 -20.54 0.49 -8.56
CA ARG A 133 -21.62 1.37 -9.03
C ARG A 133 -21.22 2.82 -8.76
N THR A 134 -21.06 3.61 -9.81
CA THR A 134 -20.65 5.01 -9.72
C THR A 134 -21.84 5.92 -10.00
N TYR A 135 -22.07 6.88 -9.10
CA TYR A 135 -23.10 7.92 -9.26
C TYR A 135 -22.39 9.27 -9.36
N VAL A 136 -22.72 10.05 -10.39
CA VAL A 136 -22.20 11.40 -10.58
C VAL A 136 -23.37 12.37 -10.48
N GLN A 137 -23.38 13.17 -9.40
CA GLN A 137 -24.46 14.11 -9.12
C GLN A 137 -23.94 15.36 -8.41
N LYS A 138 -24.74 16.43 -8.40
CA LYS A 138 -24.48 17.58 -7.53
C LYS A 138 -24.57 17.15 -6.08
N TYR A 139 -23.79 17.83 -5.20
CA TYR A 139 -23.89 17.56 -3.77
C TYR A 139 -25.34 17.82 -3.29
N GLU A 140 -25.90 16.81 -2.63
CA GLU A 140 -27.17 16.85 -1.96
C GLU A 140 -27.01 16.15 -0.60
N GLN A 141 -27.36 16.89 0.46
CA GLN A 141 -27.13 16.43 1.82
C GLN A 141 -27.82 15.10 2.13
N VAL A 142 -29.07 14.96 1.72
CA VAL A 142 -29.86 13.73 1.99
C VAL A 142 -29.21 12.52 1.33
N SER A 143 -28.84 12.63 0.06
CA SER A 143 -28.19 11.57 -0.70
C SER A 143 -26.83 11.20 -0.07
N PHE A 144 -26.05 12.20 0.36
CA PHE A 144 -24.76 12.00 1.01
C PHE A 144 -24.90 11.24 2.33
N LEU A 145 -25.79 11.69 3.21
CA LEU A 145 -26.00 11.07 4.52
C LEU A 145 -26.61 9.65 4.37
N THR A 146 -27.53 9.46 3.41
CA THR A 146 -28.12 8.16 3.13
C THR A 146 -27.06 7.16 2.65
N ALA A 147 -26.15 7.57 1.78
CA ALA A 147 -25.05 6.70 1.32
C ALA A 147 -24.16 6.22 2.48
N ILE A 148 -23.81 7.13 3.40
CA ILE A 148 -23.00 6.80 4.58
C ILE A 148 -23.78 5.84 5.50
N THR A 149 -25.02 6.16 5.82
CA THR A 149 -25.85 5.34 6.70
C THR A 149 -26.02 3.92 6.16
N ASN A 150 -26.31 3.79 4.87
CA ASN A 150 -26.48 2.49 4.23
C ASN A 150 -25.19 1.64 4.29
N GLU A 151 -24.03 2.28 4.09
CA GLU A 151 -22.77 1.56 4.15
C GLU A 151 -22.44 1.09 5.57
N ILE A 152 -22.60 1.96 6.55
CA ILE A 152 -22.33 1.64 7.96
C ILE A 152 -23.32 0.60 8.48
N SER A 153 -24.60 0.69 8.11
CA SER A 153 -25.64 -0.25 8.54
C SER A 153 -25.36 -1.69 8.08
N ARG A 154 -24.68 -1.86 6.96
CA ARG A 154 -24.27 -3.20 6.46
C ARG A 154 -22.90 -3.65 6.99
N GLY A 155 -22.29 -2.90 7.91
CA GLY A 155 -20.97 -3.20 8.48
C GLY A 155 -19.80 -2.80 7.56
N GLY A 156 -20.06 -1.97 6.55
CA GLY A 156 -19.02 -1.46 5.64
C GLY A 156 -18.31 -0.24 6.18
N GLN A 157 -17.37 0.27 5.41
CA GLN A 157 -16.59 1.47 5.72
C GLN A 157 -16.77 2.50 4.61
N VAL A 158 -16.63 3.78 4.95
CA VAL A 158 -16.80 4.90 4.03
C VAL A 158 -15.50 5.68 3.90
N PHE A 159 -15.08 5.91 2.66
CA PHE A 159 -13.95 6.75 2.36
C PHE A 159 -14.43 8.04 1.69
N ILE A 160 -14.18 9.18 2.32
CA ILE A 160 -14.65 10.49 1.86
C ILE A 160 -13.44 11.31 1.44
N VAL A 161 -13.34 11.59 0.14
CA VAL A 161 -12.24 12.40 -0.40
C VAL A 161 -12.74 13.81 -0.67
N VAL A 162 -12.05 14.78 -0.10
CA VAL A 162 -12.34 16.21 -0.30
C VAL A 162 -11.19 16.90 -1.03
N PRO A 163 -11.47 17.90 -1.89
CA PRO A 163 -10.43 18.54 -2.69
C PRO A 163 -9.45 19.39 -1.88
N ARG A 164 -9.88 19.90 -0.72
CA ARG A 164 -9.07 20.81 0.13
C ARG A 164 -9.25 20.49 1.61
N ILE A 165 -8.20 20.74 2.39
CA ILE A 165 -8.22 20.61 3.86
C ILE A 165 -9.35 21.45 4.47
N SER A 166 -9.62 22.65 3.92
CA SER A 166 -10.71 23.53 4.38
C SER A 166 -12.12 22.94 4.23
N ASN A 167 -12.29 21.87 3.45
CA ASN A 167 -13.56 21.18 3.30
C ASN A 167 -13.80 20.09 4.37
N ILE A 168 -12.77 19.69 5.09
CA ILE A 168 -12.86 18.65 6.13
C ILE A 168 -13.88 19.02 7.21
N PRO A 169 -13.83 20.22 7.83
CA PRO A 169 -14.81 20.60 8.86
C PRO A 169 -16.26 20.56 8.40
N PHE A 170 -16.51 20.82 7.12
CA PHE A 170 -17.84 20.68 6.55
C PHE A 170 -18.33 19.23 6.63
N VAL A 171 -17.50 18.28 6.20
CA VAL A 171 -17.83 16.84 6.25
C VAL A 171 -18.02 16.36 7.69
N GLU A 172 -17.14 16.76 8.62
CA GLU A 172 -17.28 16.43 10.05
C GLU A 172 -18.60 16.92 10.62
N ASN A 173 -19.02 18.15 10.25
CA ASN A 173 -20.31 18.70 10.69
C ASN A 173 -21.49 17.93 10.08
N GLU A 174 -21.38 17.46 8.83
CA GLU A 174 -22.42 16.62 8.22
C GLU A 174 -22.52 15.26 8.93
N LEU A 175 -21.40 14.62 9.25
CA LEU A 175 -21.40 13.36 10.00
C LEU A 175 -22.04 13.50 11.38
N LYS A 176 -21.77 14.60 12.11
CA LYS A 176 -22.39 14.88 13.40
C LYS A 176 -23.92 14.99 13.36
N LYS A 177 -24.48 15.38 12.21
CA LYS A 177 -25.94 15.48 12.02
C LYS A 177 -26.63 14.12 11.94
N LEU A 178 -25.90 13.06 11.65
CA LEU A 178 -26.45 11.71 11.53
C LEU A 178 -26.95 11.14 12.89
N GLN A 179 -26.58 11.76 14.01
CA GLN A 179 -26.91 11.27 15.38
C GLN A 179 -26.53 9.78 15.59
N LEU A 180 -25.64 9.25 14.76
CA LEU A 180 -25.05 7.92 14.88
C LEU A 180 -23.68 8.06 15.51
N ASP A 181 -23.32 7.11 16.36
CA ASP A 181 -21.99 7.02 16.93
C ASP A 181 -21.03 6.45 15.85
N ILE A 182 -20.65 7.31 14.91
CA ILE A 182 -19.77 6.95 13.81
C ILE A 182 -18.33 7.30 14.18
N SER A 183 -17.50 6.28 14.31
CA SER A 183 -16.06 6.49 14.46
C SER A 183 -15.44 6.95 13.13
N TYR A 184 -14.75 8.09 13.16
CA TYR A 184 -14.07 8.60 11.95
C TYR A 184 -12.66 9.06 12.23
N GLY A 185 -11.83 9.03 11.19
CA GLY A 185 -10.48 9.57 11.17
C GLY A 185 -10.30 10.59 10.05
N VAL A 186 -9.32 11.46 10.22
CA VAL A 186 -8.98 12.49 9.24
C VAL A 186 -7.55 12.31 8.78
N GLY A 187 -7.30 12.41 7.45
CA GLY A 187 -5.97 12.34 6.86
C GLY A 187 -5.72 13.47 5.86
N HIS A 188 -4.66 14.26 6.03
CA HIS A 188 -4.30 15.32 5.10
C HIS A 188 -2.79 15.65 5.14
N SER A 189 -2.30 16.29 4.08
CA SER A 189 -0.87 16.57 3.84
C SER A 189 -0.16 17.44 4.90
N LYS A 190 -0.89 18.16 5.77
CA LYS A 190 -0.31 18.95 6.86
C LYS A 190 -0.07 18.14 8.13
N MET A 191 -0.58 16.93 8.22
CA MET A 191 -0.32 16.01 9.33
C MET A 191 1.07 15.40 9.20
N LYS A 192 1.63 14.97 10.32
CA LYS A 192 2.85 14.16 10.30
C LYS A 192 2.58 12.83 9.62
N GLU A 193 3.53 12.35 8.87
CA GLU A 193 3.40 11.07 8.15
C GLU A 193 2.95 9.92 9.06
N LYS A 194 3.47 9.87 10.29
CA LYS A 194 3.10 8.84 11.26
C LYS A 194 1.61 8.91 11.63
N GLU A 195 1.09 10.13 11.87
CA GLU A 195 -0.32 10.33 12.20
C GLU A 195 -1.25 9.89 11.06
N ILE A 196 -0.86 10.22 9.82
CA ILE A 196 -1.59 9.77 8.62
C ILE A 196 -1.63 8.24 8.56
N GLU A 197 -0.49 7.59 8.78
CA GLU A 197 -0.41 6.13 8.74
C GLU A 197 -1.18 5.45 9.86
N ASP A 198 -1.13 6.00 11.08
CA ASP A 198 -1.90 5.46 12.21
C ASP A 198 -3.40 5.52 11.91
N VAL A 199 -3.90 6.62 11.35
CA VAL A 199 -5.30 6.75 10.91
C VAL A 199 -5.65 5.74 9.81
N PHE A 200 -4.77 5.57 8.81
CA PHE A 200 -4.99 4.58 7.75
C PHE A 200 -4.97 3.15 8.27
N LEU A 201 -4.10 2.84 9.22
CA LEU A 201 -4.06 1.53 9.86
C LEU A 201 -5.36 1.25 10.62
N SER A 202 -5.83 2.20 11.41
CA SER A 202 -7.09 2.09 12.14
C SER A 202 -8.27 1.91 11.17
N PHE A 203 -8.29 2.63 10.05
CA PHE A 203 -9.29 2.42 9.00
C PHE A 203 -9.19 1.03 8.37
N THR A 204 -8.00 0.58 8.00
CA THR A 204 -7.79 -0.73 7.38
C THR A 204 -8.12 -1.89 8.32
N ASN A 205 -7.93 -1.71 9.63
CA ASN A 205 -8.26 -2.71 10.63
C ASN A 205 -9.76 -2.73 10.99
N GLY A 206 -10.53 -1.72 10.58
CA GLY A 206 -11.95 -1.59 10.91
C GLY A 206 -12.22 -0.84 12.23
N ASP A 207 -11.18 -0.28 12.88
CA ASP A 207 -11.33 0.46 14.14
C ASP A 207 -12.10 1.78 13.93
N ILE A 208 -12.04 2.35 12.74
CA ILE A 208 -12.82 3.53 12.31
C ILE A 208 -13.67 3.20 11.08
N GLN A 209 -14.88 3.73 11.07
CA GLN A 209 -15.89 3.46 10.04
C GLN A 209 -15.81 4.44 8.87
N CYS A 210 -15.43 5.70 9.14
CA CYS A 210 -15.29 6.72 8.11
C CYS A 210 -13.86 7.26 8.06
N LEU A 211 -13.28 7.37 6.88
CA LEU A 211 -12.02 8.07 6.66
C LEU A 211 -12.26 9.30 5.78
N ILE A 212 -12.00 10.48 6.33
CA ILE A 212 -12.07 11.76 5.61
C ILE A 212 -10.66 12.15 5.20
N SER A 213 -10.41 12.33 3.91
CA SER A 213 -9.05 12.62 3.44
C SER A 213 -9.04 13.64 2.31
N THR A 214 -7.93 14.33 2.15
CA THR A 214 -7.61 15.00 0.89
C THR A 214 -6.91 14.01 -0.06
N ASN A 215 -6.64 14.42 -1.31
CA ASN A 215 -5.98 13.57 -2.32
C ASN A 215 -4.48 13.37 -1.99
N ILE A 216 -4.20 12.67 -0.87
CA ILE A 216 -2.84 12.29 -0.40
C ILE A 216 -2.55 10.79 -0.58
N ILE A 217 -3.45 10.09 -1.25
CA ILE A 217 -3.43 8.63 -1.45
C ILE A 217 -3.15 8.34 -2.90
#